data_2e8f57b05d6326bb9b5d1efc0b7a8fd5
#
_entry.id   2e8f57b05d6326bb9b5d1efc0b7a8fd5
#
_cell.length_a   1.000
_cell.length_b   1.000
_cell.length_c   1.000
_cell.angle_alpha   90.00
_cell.angle_beta   90.00
_cell.angle_gamma   90.00
#
_symmetry.space_group_name_H-M   'P 1'
#
loop_
_entity.id
_entity.type
_entity.pdbx_description
1 polymer ?
#
loop_
_entity_poly.entity_id
_entity_poly.type
_entity_poly.pdbx_seq_one_letter_code
_entity_poly.pdbx_strand_id
1 'polypeptide(L)'
;MHFQLSVISQLMREVPRKVFNNAVVGRSKWGLTEWSHLVTLVAAQLAGMRSLRDLVGMIGQHQAALVHLQVGQVRRTTLSDANAVRPTAPFEAVAAHLSAMVAKLSPGLGREALRLIDATRIHAGRCVHEWAVDGAIKLHVVFDPVLGRTTCFGVTSSRVNDITMAKAFPVEPGATYVFDLGYYAFAFWAKLNAARCRFVTRLKINTPVSVLRNRRIPRAAEHILKDQIVRLPPRLSSTRTNPYEAAVRSVG
;
A
#
# COMPACT_ATOMS: atom_id res chain seq x y z
N MET A 1 -6.26 28.65 9.16
CA MET A 1 -6.64 28.34 7.76
C MET A 1 -5.60 28.77 6.73
N HIS A 2 -4.92 29.92 6.85
CA HIS A 2 -3.79 30.32 5.98
C HIS A 2 -2.62 29.32 5.98
N PHE A 3 -2.35 28.69 7.10
CA PHE A 3 -1.28 27.66 7.21
C PHE A 3 -1.50 26.46 6.30
N GLN A 4 -2.73 25.96 6.18
CA GLN A 4 -3.05 24.81 5.33
C GLN A 4 -2.87 25.09 3.83
N LEU A 5 -3.19 26.29 3.37
CA LEU A 5 -3.01 26.66 1.96
C LEU A 5 -1.54 26.82 1.57
N SER A 6 -0.70 27.32 2.46
CA SER A 6 0.75 27.35 2.24
C SER A 6 1.35 25.93 2.16
N VAL A 7 0.85 24.99 2.98
CA VAL A 7 1.25 23.59 2.96
C VAL A 7 0.85 22.92 1.64
N ILE A 8 -0.38 23.13 1.16
CA ILE A 8 -0.81 22.60 -0.16
C ILE A 8 0.13 23.10 -1.27
N SER A 9 0.45 24.40 -1.27
CA SER A 9 1.34 24.99 -2.27
C SER A 9 2.75 24.39 -2.22
N GLN A 10 3.28 24.14 -1.04
CA GLN A 10 4.59 23.50 -0.86
C GLN A 10 4.55 22.04 -1.34
N LEU A 11 3.55 21.27 -0.93
CA LEU A 11 3.40 19.87 -1.35
C LEU A 11 3.22 19.75 -2.87
N MET A 12 2.43 20.62 -3.49
CA MET A 12 2.20 20.57 -4.93
C MET A 12 3.44 20.92 -5.76
N ARG A 13 4.44 21.59 -5.19
CA ARG A 13 5.76 21.81 -5.84
C ARG A 13 6.55 20.52 -5.94
N GLU A 14 6.40 19.61 -4.96
CA GLU A 14 7.08 18.31 -4.96
C GLU A 14 6.41 17.29 -5.90
N VAL A 15 5.17 17.55 -6.32
CA VAL A 15 4.45 16.66 -7.25
C VAL A 15 5.03 16.79 -8.65
N PRO A 16 5.55 15.69 -9.23
CA PRO A 16 6.22 15.73 -10.53
C PRO A 16 5.20 15.91 -11.67
N ARG A 17 4.86 17.15 -11.96
CA ARG A 17 3.82 17.52 -12.94
C ARG A 17 4.04 16.88 -14.33
N LYS A 18 5.29 16.72 -14.75
CA LYS A 18 5.61 16.06 -16.02
C LYS A 18 5.18 14.58 -16.00
N VAL A 19 5.44 13.88 -14.89
CA VAL A 19 5.04 12.48 -14.71
C VAL A 19 3.52 12.38 -14.74
N PHE A 20 2.83 13.23 -14.00
CA PHE A 20 1.37 13.31 -14.00
C PHE A 20 0.81 13.52 -15.41
N ASN A 21 1.29 14.56 -16.12
CA ASN A 21 0.79 14.93 -17.44
C ASN A 21 1.04 13.83 -18.50
N ASN A 22 2.15 13.10 -18.40
CA ASN A 22 2.46 12.01 -19.33
C ASN A 22 1.51 10.81 -19.16
N ALA A 23 0.96 10.61 -17.97
CA ALA A 23 0.02 9.54 -17.67
C ALA A 23 -1.46 9.93 -17.94
N VAL A 24 -1.73 11.20 -18.23
CA VAL A 24 -3.09 11.67 -18.56
C VAL A 24 -3.47 11.28 -19.99
N VAL A 25 -4.59 10.60 -20.13
CA VAL A 25 -5.20 10.24 -21.42
C VAL A 25 -6.45 11.10 -21.63
N GLY A 26 -6.58 11.74 -22.80
CA GLY A 26 -7.77 12.50 -23.12
C GLY A 26 -7.92 13.81 -22.32
N ARG A 27 -7.00 14.75 -22.48
CA ARG A 27 -7.00 16.01 -21.73
C ARG A 27 -8.28 16.83 -21.93
N SER A 28 -8.96 17.19 -20.84
CA SER A 28 -10.00 18.20 -20.84
C SER A 28 -9.38 19.60 -20.99
N LYS A 29 -9.83 20.35 -22.00
CA LYS A 29 -9.39 21.74 -22.22
C LYS A 29 -10.17 22.75 -21.37
N TRP A 30 -11.37 22.38 -20.92
CA TRP A 30 -12.34 23.29 -20.29
C TRP A 30 -12.87 22.70 -18.96
N GLY A 31 -13.16 23.55 -18.00
CA GLY A 31 -13.72 23.16 -16.70
C GLY A 31 -12.68 22.62 -15.74
N LEU A 32 -13.00 21.54 -15.03
CA LEU A 32 -12.09 20.89 -14.08
C LEU A 32 -11.02 20.10 -14.84
N THR A 33 -9.81 20.63 -14.95
CA THR A 33 -8.68 19.90 -15.57
C THR A 33 -8.25 18.72 -14.70
N GLU A 34 -7.51 17.78 -15.28
CA GLU A 34 -6.97 16.64 -14.52
C GLU A 34 -6.05 17.10 -13.40
N TRP A 35 -5.22 18.12 -13.65
CA TRP A 35 -4.35 18.72 -12.63
C TRP A 35 -5.16 19.40 -11.52
N SER A 36 -6.16 20.21 -11.87
CA SER A 36 -7.06 20.82 -10.88
C SER A 36 -7.79 19.77 -10.05
N HIS A 37 -8.15 18.63 -10.66
CA HIS A 37 -8.75 17.50 -9.98
C HIS A 37 -7.78 16.90 -8.92
N LEU A 38 -6.53 16.64 -9.30
CA LEU A 38 -5.50 16.17 -8.35
C LEU A 38 -5.34 17.15 -7.18
N VAL A 39 -5.13 18.45 -7.47
CA VAL A 39 -4.96 19.47 -6.43
C VAL A 39 -6.19 19.52 -5.50
N THR A 40 -7.39 19.45 -6.07
CA THR A 40 -8.65 19.44 -5.30
C THR A 40 -8.72 18.25 -4.36
N LEU A 41 -8.35 17.04 -4.82
CA LEU A 41 -8.36 15.84 -3.99
C LEU A 41 -7.26 15.86 -2.90
N VAL A 42 -6.07 16.37 -3.21
CA VAL A 42 -5.02 16.59 -2.21
C VAL A 42 -5.47 17.60 -1.15
N ALA A 43 -6.10 18.69 -1.56
CA ALA A 43 -6.67 19.67 -0.65
C ALA A 43 -7.75 19.06 0.26
N ALA A 44 -8.61 18.17 -0.29
CA ALA A 44 -9.62 17.45 0.48
C ALA A 44 -9.00 16.61 1.61
N GLN A 45 -7.94 15.87 1.31
CA GLN A 45 -7.26 15.01 2.29
C GLN A 45 -6.58 15.84 3.38
N LEU A 46 -5.86 16.89 3.02
CA LEU A 46 -5.17 17.76 3.98
C LEU A 46 -6.12 18.53 4.88
N ALA A 47 -7.28 18.93 4.35
CA ALA A 47 -8.31 19.64 5.11
C ALA A 47 -9.27 18.70 5.86
N GLY A 48 -9.14 17.39 5.73
CA GLY A 48 -10.02 16.40 6.36
C GLY A 48 -11.47 16.49 5.90
N MET A 49 -11.71 16.90 4.64
CA MET A 49 -13.07 17.06 4.09
C MET A 49 -13.76 15.69 3.96
N ARG A 50 -15.00 15.61 4.44
CA ARG A 50 -15.78 14.36 4.44
C ARG A 50 -16.84 14.31 3.35
N SER A 51 -17.14 15.43 2.70
CA SER A 51 -18.12 15.45 1.62
C SER A 51 -17.65 16.32 0.45
N LEU A 52 -18.15 16.00 -0.76
CA LEU A 52 -17.90 16.83 -1.95
C LEU A 52 -18.49 18.24 -1.81
N ARG A 53 -19.56 18.40 -1.03
CA ARG A 53 -20.18 19.71 -0.78
C ARG A 53 -19.25 20.60 0.04
N ASP A 54 -18.71 20.08 1.13
CA ASP A 54 -17.79 20.81 2.00
C ASP A 54 -16.51 21.17 1.24
N LEU A 55 -15.99 20.22 0.45
CA LEU A 55 -14.83 20.43 -0.39
C LEU A 55 -15.03 21.57 -1.40
N VAL A 56 -16.14 21.55 -2.15
CA VAL A 56 -16.45 22.60 -3.12
C VAL A 56 -16.64 23.96 -2.43
N GLY A 57 -17.29 23.98 -1.25
CA GLY A 57 -17.42 25.17 -0.43
C GLY A 57 -16.06 25.75 -0.01
N MET A 58 -15.18 24.88 0.49
CA MET A 58 -13.81 25.26 0.89
C MET A 58 -13.00 25.80 -0.30
N ILE A 59 -13.01 25.11 -1.46
CA ILE A 59 -12.34 25.59 -2.68
C ILE A 59 -12.86 26.95 -3.10
N GLY A 60 -14.20 27.16 -3.09
CA GLY A 60 -14.81 28.46 -3.44
C GLY A 60 -14.39 29.60 -2.52
N GLN A 61 -14.35 29.36 -1.21
CA GLN A 61 -13.90 30.35 -0.22
C GLN A 61 -12.42 30.72 -0.38
N HIS A 62 -11.60 29.82 -0.90
CA HIS A 62 -10.14 29.99 -1.01
C HIS A 62 -9.64 30.04 -2.46
N GLN A 63 -10.53 30.28 -3.42
CA GLN A 63 -10.21 30.26 -4.85
C GLN A 63 -9.02 31.15 -5.19
N ALA A 64 -8.99 32.40 -4.70
CA ALA A 64 -7.89 33.32 -4.94
C ALA A 64 -6.52 32.76 -4.51
N ALA A 65 -6.48 32.02 -3.41
CA ALA A 65 -5.26 31.40 -2.91
C ALA A 65 -4.87 30.14 -3.68
N LEU A 66 -5.76 29.54 -4.47
CA LEU A 66 -5.53 28.32 -5.23
C LEU A 66 -5.31 28.56 -6.73
N VAL A 67 -5.52 29.79 -7.21
CA VAL A 67 -5.34 30.18 -8.62
C VAL A 67 -3.94 29.84 -9.14
N HIS A 68 -2.89 30.08 -8.34
CA HIS A 68 -1.50 29.76 -8.74
C HIS A 68 -1.25 28.25 -8.90
N LEU A 69 -2.09 27.40 -8.30
CA LEU A 69 -2.12 25.95 -8.50
C LEU A 69 -3.02 25.53 -9.67
N GLN A 70 -3.55 26.51 -10.41
CA GLN A 70 -4.47 26.32 -11.55
C GLN A 70 -5.80 25.65 -11.15
N VAL A 71 -6.26 25.89 -9.91
CA VAL A 71 -7.59 25.48 -9.47
C VAL A 71 -8.52 26.66 -9.67
N GLY A 72 -9.44 26.51 -10.62
CA GLY A 72 -10.54 27.46 -10.85
C GLY A 72 -11.78 27.10 -10.03
N GLN A 73 -12.92 27.60 -10.48
CA GLN A 73 -14.19 27.26 -9.87
C GLN A 73 -14.51 25.78 -10.07
N VAL A 74 -14.75 25.06 -8.97
CA VAL A 74 -15.09 23.62 -8.96
C VAL A 74 -16.58 23.50 -8.66
N ARG A 75 -17.33 22.83 -9.55
CA ARG A 75 -18.74 22.48 -9.32
C ARG A 75 -18.83 21.04 -8.79
N ARG A 76 -19.76 20.82 -7.84
CA ARG A 76 -19.96 19.51 -7.21
C ARG A 76 -20.25 18.38 -8.22
N THR A 77 -21.12 18.66 -9.21
CA THR A 77 -21.45 17.69 -10.26
C THR A 77 -20.23 17.35 -11.10
N THR A 78 -19.49 18.35 -11.58
CA THR A 78 -18.27 18.14 -12.38
C THR A 78 -17.21 17.36 -11.61
N LEU A 79 -17.05 17.61 -10.29
CA LEU A 79 -16.12 16.84 -9.45
C LEU A 79 -16.60 15.40 -9.24
N SER A 80 -17.91 15.21 -9.05
CA SER A 80 -18.51 13.87 -8.94
C SER A 80 -18.29 13.06 -10.22
N ASP A 81 -18.56 13.66 -11.38
CA ASP A 81 -18.38 13.01 -12.68
C ASP A 81 -16.90 12.70 -12.94
N ALA A 82 -16.00 13.64 -12.61
CA ALA A 82 -14.56 13.41 -12.72
C ALA A 82 -14.08 12.23 -11.86
N ASN A 83 -14.58 12.11 -10.63
CA ASN A 83 -14.28 10.98 -9.75
C ASN A 83 -14.81 9.64 -10.32
N ALA A 84 -15.93 9.67 -11.02
CA ALA A 84 -16.56 8.46 -11.56
C ALA A 84 -15.87 7.94 -12.83
N VAL A 85 -15.40 8.85 -13.70
CA VAL A 85 -14.98 8.45 -15.07
C VAL A 85 -13.49 8.57 -15.34
N ARG A 86 -12.75 9.36 -14.54
CA ARG A 86 -11.32 9.58 -14.81
C ARG A 86 -10.48 8.38 -14.37
N PRO A 87 -9.49 7.99 -15.18
CA PRO A 87 -8.58 6.89 -14.84
C PRO A 87 -7.69 7.26 -13.65
N THR A 88 -7.33 6.27 -12.84
CA THR A 88 -6.42 6.41 -11.69
C THR A 88 -4.95 6.50 -12.09
N ALA A 89 -4.60 6.10 -13.31
CA ALA A 89 -3.23 6.01 -13.80
C ALA A 89 -2.35 7.27 -13.55
N PRO A 90 -2.83 8.52 -13.72
CA PRO A 90 -2.02 9.69 -13.40
C PRO A 90 -1.65 9.80 -11.90
N PHE A 91 -2.56 9.39 -11.01
CA PHE A 91 -2.33 9.39 -9.56
C PHE A 91 -1.33 8.28 -9.17
N GLU A 92 -1.48 7.09 -9.76
CA GLU A 92 -0.59 5.95 -9.56
C GLU A 92 0.84 6.27 -10.04
N ALA A 93 0.99 6.91 -11.19
CA ALA A 93 2.28 7.33 -11.73
C ALA A 93 3.02 8.31 -10.81
N VAL A 94 2.29 9.30 -10.26
CA VAL A 94 2.85 10.25 -9.27
C VAL A 94 3.25 9.52 -8.00
N ALA A 95 2.38 8.69 -7.45
CA ALA A 95 2.67 7.94 -6.23
C ALA A 95 3.88 7.02 -6.39
N ALA A 96 3.99 6.30 -7.50
CA ALA A 96 5.13 5.45 -7.82
C ALA A 96 6.43 6.26 -7.95
N HIS A 97 6.38 7.41 -8.63
CA HIS A 97 7.55 8.28 -8.79
C HIS A 97 8.03 8.84 -7.44
N LEU A 98 7.13 9.38 -6.62
CA LEU A 98 7.47 9.91 -5.30
C LEU A 98 8.02 8.80 -4.39
N SER A 99 7.43 7.61 -4.41
CA SER A 99 7.93 6.45 -3.66
C SER A 99 9.35 6.06 -4.07
N ALA A 100 9.64 6.08 -5.38
CA ALA A 100 10.98 5.80 -5.90
C ALA A 100 12.00 6.90 -5.51
N MET A 101 11.60 8.17 -5.50
CA MET A 101 12.45 9.26 -5.03
C MET A 101 12.81 9.09 -3.55
N VAL A 102 11.83 8.84 -2.71
CA VAL A 102 12.05 8.64 -1.26
C VAL A 102 12.91 7.40 -1.01
N ALA A 103 12.77 6.34 -1.82
CA ALA A 103 13.62 5.15 -1.73
C ALA A 103 15.10 5.48 -1.99
N LYS A 104 15.39 6.38 -2.93
CA LYS A 104 16.76 6.84 -3.24
C LYS A 104 17.35 7.72 -2.13
N LEU A 105 16.52 8.52 -1.44
CA LEU A 105 16.96 9.39 -0.35
C LEU A 105 17.27 8.64 0.95
N SER A 106 16.89 7.38 1.03
CA SER A 106 17.15 6.51 2.19
C SER A 106 17.98 5.28 1.79
N PRO A 107 19.20 5.45 1.25
CA PRO A 107 20.06 4.34 0.94
C PRO A 107 20.62 3.76 2.24
N GLY A 108 20.54 2.46 2.43
CA GLY A 108 21.44 1.81 3.35
C GLY A 108 20.85 1.11 4.57
N LEU A 109 19.56 0.88 4.67
CA LEU A 109 18.99 0.00 5.68
C LEU A 109 18.84 -1.46 5.20
N GLY A 110 19.54 -1.83 4.13
CA GLY A 110 19.32 -3.07 3.39
C GLY A 110 19.26 -4.36 4.21
N ARG A 111 20.09 -4.54 5.23
CA ARG A 111 20.05 -5.74 6.09
C ARG A 111 19.04 -5.65 7.23
N GLU A 112 18.63 -4.47 7.62
CA GLU A 112 17.68 -4.21 8.71
C GLU A 112 16.34 -3.67 8.20
N ALA A 113 16.15 -3.58 6.90
CA ALA A 113 14.91 -3.11 6.31
C ALA A 113 13.74 -3.98 6.76
N LEU A 114 12.83 -3.38 7.53
CA LEU A 114 11.60 -4.02 7.99
C LEU A 114 10.44 -3.62 7.09
N ARG A 115 9.65 -4.60 6.65
CA ARG A 115 8.50 -4.40 5.75
C ARG A 115 7.28 -5.09 6.34
N LEU A 116 6.27 -4.30 6.69
CA LEU A 116 4.99 -4.83 7.14
C LEU A 116 4.07 -4.96 5.94
N ILE A 117 3.48 -6.13 5.73
CA ILE A 117 2.48 -6.33 4.68
C ILE A 117 1.13 -6.50 5.34
N ASP A 118 0.18 -5.68 4.93
CA ASP A 118 -1.19 -5.77 5.39
C ASP A 118 -2.19 -5.33 4.31
N ALA A 119 -3.45 -5.69 4.49
CA ALA A 119 -4.53 -5.29 3.61
C ALA A 119 -5.73 -4.81 4.42
N THR A 120 -6.22 -3.63 4.06
CA THR A 120 -7.39 -3.02 4.71
C THR A 120 -8.56 -2.98 3.76
N ARG A 121 -9.71 -3.48 4.20
CA ARG A 121 -10.98 -3.36 3.49
C ARG A 121 -11.60 -2.00 3.75
N ILE A 122 -11.87 -1.25 2.67
CA ILE A 122 -12.48 0.07 2.72
C ILE A 122 -13.89 -0.02 2.15
N HIS A 123 -14.90 0.29 2.96
CA HIS A 123 -16.28 0.39 2.51
C HIS A 123 -16.50 1.77 1.88
N ALA A 124 -16.79 1.80 0.60
CA ALA A 124 -16.93 3.03 -0.17
C ALA A 124 -18.40 3.33 -0.55
N GLY A 125 -19.35 2.61 0.03
CA GLY A 125 -20.78 2.81 -0.20
C GLY A 125 -21.22 2.45 -1.63
N ARG A 126 -22.41 2.96 -2.02
CA ARG A 126 -23.02 2.64 -3.34
C ARG A 126 -22.38 3.36 -4.54
N CYS A 127 -21.42 4.24 -4.30
CA CYS A 127 -20.78 5.05 -5.35
C CYS A 127 -19.51 4.42 -5.91
N VAL A 128 -19.28 3.13 -5.68
CA VAL A 128 -18.07 2.46 -6.13
C VAL A 128 -18.33 1.81 -7.48
N HIS A 129 -17.32 1.90 -8.36
CA HIS A 129 -17.30 1.29 -9.67
C HIS A 129 -17.79 -0.17 -9.70
N GLU A 130 -18.28 -0.61 -10.84
CA GLU A 130 -18.78 -1.97 -11.10
C GLU A 130 -17.82 -3.09 -10.69
N TRP A 131 -16.49 -2.83 -10.67
CA TRP A 131 -15.49 -3.78 -10.23
C TRP A 131 -15.36 -3.92 -8.70
N ALA A 132 -15.90 -2.97 -7.94
CA ALA A 132 -15.90 -3.03 -6.46
C ALA A 132 -17.13 -3.79 -5.97
N VAL A 133 -17.09 -5.09 -6.11
CA VAL A 133 -18.15 -5.99 -5.66
C VAL A 133 -18.41 -5.77 -4.16
N ASP A 134 -19.65 -5.73 -3.75
CA ASP A 134 -20.10 -5.46 -2.37
C ASP A 134 -19.86 -4.01 -1.88
N GLY A 135 -19.62 -3.03 -2.77
CA GLY A 135 -19.36 -1.64 -2.41
C GLY A 135 -18.11 -1.44 -1.57
N ALA A 136 -17.16 -2.36 -1.64
CA ALA A 136 -15.91 -2.32 -0.90
C ALA A 136 -14.70 -2.57 -1.81
N ILE A 137 -13.62 -1.87 -1.50
CA ILE A 137 -12.30 -2.08 -2.10
C ILE A 137 -11.34 -2.59 -1.03
N LYS A 138 -10.24 -3.17 -1.45
CA LYS A 138 -9.16 -3.57 -0.57
C LYS A 138 -7.89 -2.82 -0.94
N LEU A 139 -7.33 -2.12 0.04
CA LEU A 139 -6.04 -1.46 -0.06
C LEU A 139 -4.98 -2.39 0.54
N HIS A 140 -4.05 -2.83 -0.30
CA HIS A 140 -2.89 -3.62 0.11
C HIS A 140 -1.69 -2.69 0.24
N VAL A 141 -0.93 -2.84 1.31
CA VAL A 141 0.18 -1.94 1.64
C VAL A 141 1.41 -2.75 2.03
N VAL A 142 2.58 -2.30 1.54
CA VAL A 142 3.88 -2.65 2.11
C VAL A 142 4.41 -1.40 2.81
N PHE A 143 4.56 -1.47 4.11
CA PHE A 143 4.90 -0.35 4.97
C PHE A 143 6.28 -0.51 5.59
N ASP A 144 7.04 0.56 5.61
CA ASP A 144 8.32 0.69 6.30
C ASP A 144 8.09 1.38 7.65
N PRO A 145 8.09 0.65 8.79
CA PRO A 145 7.81 1.23 10.09
C PRO A 145 8.96 2.09 10.62
N VAL A 146 10.18 1.89 10.14
CA VAL A 146 11.35 2.67 10.55
C VAL A 146 11.29 4.08 9.97
N LEU A 147 10.92 4.17 8.68
CA LEU A 147 10.79 5.45 8.00
C LEU A 147 9.36 6.01 8.02
N GLY A 148 8.40 5.29 8.63
CA GLY A 148 7.01 5.72 8.73
C GLY A 148 6.31 5.90 7.38
N ARG A 149 6.67 5.10 6.35
CA ARG A 149 6.19 5.30 4.98
C ARG A 149 5.67 4.04 4.31
N THR A 150 4.75 4.21 3.38
CA THR A 150 4.35 3.18 2.43
C THR A 150 5.40 3.07 1.33
N THR A 151 5.94 1.86 1.11
CA THR A 151 6.92 1.58 0.06
C THR A 151 6.26 1.11 -1.22
N CYS A 152 5.13 0.41 -1.09
CA CYS A 152 4.33 -0.08 -2.20
C CYS A 152 2.87 -0.22 -1.75
N PHE A 153 1.93 0.02 -2.66
CA PHE A 153 0.52 -0.23 -2.41
C PHE A 153 -0.18 -0.72 -3.67
N GLY A 154 -1.35 -1.30 -3.48
CA GLY A 154 -2.24 -1.68 -4.58
C GLY A 154 -3.69 -1.68 -4.12
N VAL A 155 -4.60 -1.41 -5.04
CA VAL A 155 -6.03 -1.42 -4.77
C VAL A 155 -6.68 -2.53 -5.60
N THR A 156 -7.52 -3.33 -4.96
CA THR A 156 -8.23 -4.43 -5.61
C THR A 156 -9.70 -4.46 -5.17
N SER A 157 -10.50 -5.26 -5.86
CA SER A 157 -11.81 -5.65 -5.33
C SER A 157 -11.65 -6.34 -3.97
N SER A 158 -12.62 -6.16 -3.09
CA SER A 158 -12.66 -6.78 -1.76
C SER A 158 -12.55 -8.30 -1.77
N ARG A 159 -12.86 -8.95 -2.88
CA ARG A 159 -12.81 -10.42 -3.06
C ARG A 159 -11.44 -10.97 -3.41
N VAL A 160 -10.50 -10.11 -3.81
CA VAL A 160 -9.14 -10.56 -4.14
C VAL A 160 -8.42 -10.98 -2.85
N ASN A 161 -7.83 -12.17 -2.88
CA ASN A 161 -7.03 -12.67 -1.76
C ASN A 161 -5.76 -11.82 -1.56
N ASP A 162 -5.41 -11.53 -0.32
CA ASP A 162 -4.27 -10.69 0.07
C ASP A 162 -2.96 -11.23 -0.50
N ILE A 163 -2.79 -12.55 -0.49
CA ILE A 163 -1.62 -13.23 -1.05
C ILE A 163 -1.44 -13.01 -2.55
N THR A 164 -2.50 -12.72 -3.29
CA THR A 164 -2.41 -12.46 -4.73
C THR A 164 -1.62 -11.18 -5.00
N MET A 165 -1.93 -10.12 -4.26
CA MET A 165 -1.20 -8.85 -4.35
C MET A 165 0.20 -8.94 -3.77
N ALA A 166 0.39 -9.63 -2.64
CA ALA A 166 1.73 -9.82 -2.07
C ALA A 166 2.70 -10.51 -3.03
N LYS A 167 2.22 -11.48 -3.83
CA LYS A 167 3.03 -12.11 -4.88
C LYS A 167 3.39 -11.16 -6.02
N ALA A 168 2.52 -10.20 -6.33
CA ALA A 168 2.74 -9.19 -7.39
C ALA A 168 3.69 -8.08 -6.96
N PHE A 169 3.76 -7.77 -5.67
CA PHE A 169 4.64 -6.71 -5.17
C PHE A 169 6.12 -7.01 -5.43
N PRO A 170 6.91 -5.98 -5.75
CA PRO A 170 8.36 -6.11 -5.82
C PRO A 170 8.90 -6.49 -4.45
N VAL A 171 9.84 -7.44 -4.42
CA VAL A 171 10.52 -7.85 -3.20
C VAL A 171 11.85 -7.12 -3.11
N GLU A 172 12.11 -6.49 -1.97
CA GLU A 172 13.40 -5.84 -1.66
C GLU A 172 14.36 -6.89 -1.10
N PRO A 173 15.45 -7.21 -1.80
CA PRO A 173 16.38 -8.25 -1.38
C PRO A 173 17.00 -7.96 -0.01
N GLY A 174 17.07 -8.98 0.84
CA GLY A 174 17.68 -8.88 2.18
C GLY A 174 16.79 -8.28 3.26
N ALA A 175 15.63 -7.73 2.93
CA ALA A 175 14.69 -7.18 3.90
C ALA A 175 14.03 -8.27 4.78
N THR A 176 13.47 -7.84 5.92
CA THR A 176 12.65 -8.68 6.79
C THR A 176 11.19 -8.32 6.59
N TYR A 177 10.38 -9.26 6.17
CA TYR A 177 8.95 -9.10 5.95
C TYR A 177 8.14 -9.64 7.14
N VAL A 178 7.17 -8.86 7.61
CA VAL A 178 6.23 -9.26 8.67
C VAL A 178 4.82 -9.23 8.10
N PHE A 179 4.10 -10.32 8.25
CA PHE A 179 2.75 -10.47 7.74
C PHE A 179 1.95 -11.52 8.54
N ASP A 180 0.66 -11.46 8.43
CA ASP A 180 -0.25 -12.35 9.13
C ASP A 180 -0.58 -13.65 8.36
N LEU A 181 -1.56 -14.42 8.86
CA LEU A 181 -2.02 -15.67 8.26
C LEU A 181 -2.73 -15.50 6.91
N GLY A 182 -3.19 -14.31 6.55
CA GLY A 182 -3.74 -14.01 5.23
C GLY A 182 -2.73 -14.23 4.10
N TYR A 183 -1.44 -14.16 4.43
CA TYR A 183 -0.31 -14.36 3.51
C TYR A 183 0.32 -15.73 3.61
N TYR A 184 -0.39 -16.71 4.17
CA TYR A 184 0.09 -18.09 4.33
C TYR A 184 0.15 -18.83 2.99
N ALA A 185 1.29 -18.71 2.31
CA ALA A 185 1.54 -19.39 1.04
C ALA A 185 3.03 -19.72 0.88
N PHE A 186 3.36 -20.99 0.83
CA PHE A 186 4.75 -21.45 0.72
C PHE A 186 5.46 -20.96 -0.56
N ALA A 187 4.73 -20.78 -1.66
CA ALA A 187 5.29 -20.18 -2.87
C ALA A 187 5.73 -18.73 -2.66
N PHE A 188 5.01 -17.96 -1.84
CA PHE A 188 5.41 -16.61 -1.48
C PHE A 188 6.65 -16.62 -0.56
N TRP A 189 6.69 -17.54 0.41
CA TRP A 189 7.84 -17.70 1.29
C TRP A 189 9.08 -18.15 0.52
N ALA A 190 8.92 -19.03 -0.48
CA ALA A 190 10.01 -19.42 -1.38
C ALA A 190 10.53 -18.22 -2.20
N LYS A 191 9.64 -17.34 -2.71
CA LYS A 191 10.01 -16.10 -3.38
C LYS A 191 10.83 -15.18 -2.47
N LEU A 192 10.41 -15.01 -1.21
CA LEU A 192 11.15 -14.22 -0.21
C LEU A 192 12.52 -14.82 0.07
N ASN A 193 12.59 -16.14 0.26
CA ASN A 193 13.84 -16.86 0.53
C ASN A 193 14.83 -16.77 -0.65
N ALA A 194 14.34 -16.90 -1.89
CA ALA A 194 15.15 -16.74 -3.10
C ALA A 194 15.76 -15.33 -3.21
N ALA A 195 15.05 -14.30 -2.72
CA ALA A 195 15.54 -12.93 -2.63
C ALA A 195 16.41 -12.67 -1.38
N ARG A 196 16.78 -13.72 -0.63
CA ARG A 196 17.54 -13.63 0.64
C ARG A 196 16.85 -12.80 1.71
N CYS A 197 15.52 -12.70 1.65
CA CYS A 197 14.72 -12.03 2.66
C CYS A 197 14.49 -12.93 3.87
N ARG A 198 14.33 -12.31 5.02
CA ARG A 198 13.78 -12.95 6.22
C ARG A 198 12.29 -12.68 6.30
N PHE A 199 11.56 -13.49 7.02
CA PHE A 199 10.16 -13.21 7.30
C PHE A 199 9.74 -13.65 8.70
N VAL A 200 8.74 -12.97 9.24
CA VAL A 200 8.07 -13.30 10.48
C VAL A 200 6.58 -13.41 10.19
N THR A 201 6.00 -14.55 10.53
CA THR A 201 4.57 -14.82 10.36
C THR A 201 4.10 -15.86 11.37
N ARG A 202 2.81 -16.06 11.45
CA ARG A 202 2.23 -17.15 12.25
C ARG A 202 2.07 -18.41 11.41
N LEU A 203 2.31 -19.56 12.02
CA LEU A 203 1.93 -20.85 11.46
C LEU A 203 0.46 -21.15 11.77
N LYS A 204 -0.22 -21.83 10.86
CA LYS A 204 -1.54 -22.43 11.17
C LYS A 204 -1.36 -23.55 12.19
N ILE A 205 -2.28 -23.66 13.13
CA ILE A 205 -2.24 -24.63 14.23
C ILE A 205 -1.98 -26.06 13.72
N ASN A 206 -2.60 -26.42 12.60
CA ASN A 206 -2.50 -27.76 12.00
C ASN A 206 -1.39 -27.88 10.96
N THR A 207 -0.42 -26.96 10.90
CA THR A 207 0.71 -27.11 9.99
C THR A 207 1.62 -28.20 10.50
N PRO A 208 1.76 -29.33 9.79
CA PRO A 208 2.70 -30.37 10.20
C PRO A 208 4.13 -29.82 10.06
N VAL A 209 4.93 -30.03 11.08
CA VAL A 209 6.34 -29.63 11.09
C VAL A 209 7.21 -30.79 11.62
N SER A 210 8.40 -30.94 11.04
CA SER A 210 9.42 -31.83 11.54
C SER A 210 10.44 -31.03 12.35
N VAL A 211 10.57 -31.33 13.64
CA VAL A 211 11.54 -30.66 14.50
C VAL A 211 12.94 -31.16 14.17
N LEU A 212 13.81 -30.26 13.74
CA LEU A 212 15.22 -30.55 13.45
C LEU A 212 16.11 -30.37 14.68
N ARG A 213 15.81 -29.34 15.48
CA ARG A 213 16.59 -29.00 16.68
C ARG A 213 15.77 -28.13 17.65
N ASN A 214 15.85 -28.45 18.93
CA ASN A 214 15.40 -27.57 20.01
C ASN A 214 16.50 -26.56 20.32
N ARG A 215 16.11 -25.31 20.56
CA ARG A 215 16.99 -24.22 20.98
C ARG A 215 16.83 -23.99 22.48
N ARG A 216 17.91 -23.52 23.11
CA ARG A 216 17.86 -23.14 24.54
C ARG A 216 17.05 -21.85 24.67
N ILE A 217 16.06 -21.86 25.54
CA ILE A 217 15.26 -20.70 25.91
C ILE A 217 16.01 -19.97 27.02
N PRO A 218 16.31 -18.67 26.90
CA PRO A 218 16.90 -17.87 27.97
C PRO A 218 15.98 -17.83 29.19
N ARG A 219 16.54 -17.88 30.39
CA ARG A 219 15.74 -17.80 31.64
C ARG A 219 14.87 -16.54 31.74
N ALA A 220 15.31 -15.42 31.16
CA ALA A 220 14.56 -14.17 31.12
C ALA A 220 13.35 -14.17 30.15
N ALA A 221 13.16 -15.21 29.34
CA ALA A 221 12.08 -15.31 28.37
C ALA A 221 10.99 -16.28 28.87
N GLU A 222 10.44 -16.04 30.05
CA GLU A 222 9.48 -16.91 30.76
C GLU A 222 8.19 -17.21 29.96
N HIS A 223 7.81 -16.33 29.04
CA HIS A 223 6.63 -16.47 28.19
C HIS A 223 6.89 -17.29 26.92
N ILE A 224 8.13 -17.71 26.65
CA ILE A 224 8.46 -18.59 25.51
C ILE A 224 8.45 -20.04 26.00
N LEU A 225 7.51 -20.82 25.49
CA LEU A 225 7.36 -22.24 25.85
C LEU A 225 8.19 -23.16 24.92
N LYS A 226 8.39 -22.74 23.67
CA LYS A 226 9.11 -23.52 22.65
C LYS A 226 9.95 -22.58 21.76
N ASP A 227 11.18 -22.99 21.49
CA ASP A 227 12.06 -22.38 20.48
C ASP A 227 12.73 -23.49 19.68
N GLN A 228 12.33 -23.66 18.45
CA GLN A 228 12.69 -24.82 17.65
C GLN A 228 13.10 -24.42 16.24
N ILE A 229 14.03 -25.14 15.66
CA ILE A 229 14.26 -25.12 14.21
C ILE A 229 13.45 -26.28 13.63
N VAL A 230 12.57 -25.96 12.71
CA VAL A 230 11.65 -26.93 12.11
C VAL A 230 11.73 -26.90 10.59
N ARG A 231 11.38 -28.02 9.98
CA ARG A 231 11.17 -28.13 8.54
C ARG A 231 9.69 -28.27 8.27
N LEU A 232 9.21 -27.55 7.28
CA LEU A 232 7.83 -27.64 6.78
C LEU A 232 7.65 -28.92 5.96
N PRO A 233 6.42 -29.42 5.76
CA PRO A 233 6.20 -30.68 5.06
C PRO A 233 6.69 -30.57 3.60
N PRO A 234 7.33 -31.61 3.05
CA PRO A 234 7.83 -31.59 1.67
C PRO A 234 6.71 -31.63 0.63
N ARG A 235 5.53 -32.10 1.04
CA ARG A 235 4.33 -32.14 0.19
C ARG A 235 3.15 -31.47 0.86
N LEU A 236 2.34 -30.77 0.05
CA LEU A 236 1.10 -30.10 0.49
C LEU A 236 -0.13 -30.96 0.22
N SER A 237 -0.01 -31.90 -0.73
CA SER A 237 -0.99 -32.93 -1.09
C SER A 237 -0.27 -34.06 -1.84
N SER A 238 -0.99 -35.10 -2.24
CA SER A 238 -0.46 -36.19 -3.04
C SER A 238 0.23 -35.75 -4.33
N THR A 239 -0.26 -34.68 -4.96
CA THR A 239 0.22 -34.17 -6.26
C THR A 239 0.99 -32.85 -6.17
N ARG A 240 1.15 -32.28 -4.97
CA ARG A 240 1.65 -30.90 -4.82
C ARG A 240 2.83 -30.84 -3.86
N THR A 241 4.02 -30.57 -4.41
CA THR A 241 5.24 -30.33 -3.60
C THR A 241 5.21 -28.97 -2.94
N ASN A 242 5.89 -28.86 -1.79
CA ASN A 242 6.12 -27.60 -1.13
C ASN A 242 7.33 -26.89 -1.77
N PRO A 243 7.17 -25.71 -2.36
CA PRO A 243 8.29 -24.98 -2.96
C PRO A 243 9.24 -24.34 -1.93
N TYR A 244 8.87 -24.33 -0.65
CA TYR A 244 9.71 -23.79 0.43
C TYR A 244 10.42 -24.93 1.18
N GLU A 245 11.73 -25.04 0.98
CA GLU A 245 12.53 -26.15 1.51
C GLU A 245 13.40 -25.77 2.72
N ALA A 246 13.60 -24.46 2.96
CA ALA A 246 14.45 -23.99 4.03
C ALA A 246 13.86 -24.28 5.41
N ALA A 247 14.74 -24.48 6.40
CA ALA A 247 14.31 -24.58 7.78
C ALA A 247 13.86 -23.20 8.31
N VAL A 248 12.86 -23.21 9.19
CA VAL A 248 12.35 -22.01 9.87
C VAL A 248 12.50 -22.13 11.37
N ARG A 249 12.64 -21.00 12.04
CA ARG A 249 12.57 -20.95 13.50
C ARG A 249 11.11 -20.78 13.91
N SER A 250 10.63 -21.69 14.75
CA SER A 250 9.29 -21.65 15.35
C SER A 250 9.43 -21.32 16.83
N VAL A 251 8.70 -20.30 17.27
CA VAL A 251 8.64 -19.86 18.67
C VAL A 251 7.18 -19.95 19.10
N GLY A 252 6.93 -20.53 20.28
CA GLY A 252 5.58 -20.71 20.85
C GLY A 252 5.57 -20.56 22.36
#